data_50ed9bb432c71261dbaffffa93d52b05
#
_entry.id   50ed9bb432c71261dbaffffa93d52b05
#
_cell.length_a   1.000
_cell.length_b   1.000
_cell.length_c   1.000
_cell.angle_alpha   90.00
_cell.angle_beta   90.00
_cell.angle_gamma   90.00
#
_symmetry.space_group_name_H-M   'P 1'
#
loop_
_entity.id
_entity.type
_entity.pdbx_description
1 polymer ?
#
loop_
_entity_poly.entity_id
_entity_poly.type
_entity_poly.pdbx_seq_one_letter_code
_entity_poly.pdbx_strand_id
1 'polypeptide(L)'
;MRVVVYRKRVAHRTHKNFQLDLFDPDDGYYEYSAVVTNKAVTGRTLWFFMCGRGTHEKVYGELKSGFAFDCIPTQRYQANSAWQVLSIIAFNLMRGFQAKTTAEVRRTNRKRRTLQRFEQIHTLRYRFLNRAGLLVHPNGRATLDVGNNLMVRERFESICRGLAKAA
;
A
#
# COMPACT_ATOMS: atom_id res chain seq x y z
N MET A 1 23.76 22.38 3.95
CA MET A 1 23.37 20.95 3.90
C MET A 1 24.05 20.21 5.02
N ARG A 2 23.37 19.24 5.61
CA ARG A 2 23.92 18.41 6.70
C ARG A 2 24.00 16.96 6.21
N VAL A 3 25.13 16.30 6.48
CA VAL A 3 25.32 14.88 6.22
C VAL A 3 25.16 14.12 7.53
N VAL A 4 24.35 13.08 7.52
CA VAL A 4 24.18 12.17 8.67
C VAL A 4 24.61 10.79 8.21
N VAL A 5 25.63 10.25 8.89
CA VAL A 5 26.13 8.90 8.64
C VAL A 5 25.51 7.95 9.66
N TYR A 6 24.97 6.85 9.18
CA TYR A 6 24.44 5.75 10.00
C TYR A 6 25.38 4.56 9.91
N ARG A 7 25.54 3.90 11.04
CA ARG A 7 26.31 2.67 11.16
C ARG A 7 25.40 1.57 11.68
N LYS A 8 25.32 0.46 10.96
CA LYS A 8 24.57 -0.73 11.36
C LYS A 8 25.54 -1.89 11.53
N ARG A 9 25.49 -2.54 12.70
CA ARG A 9 26.24 -3.77 12.90
C ARG A 9 25.60 -4.89 12.08
N VAL A 10 26.38 -5.57 11.24
CA VAL A 10 25.94 -6.71 10.45
C VAL A 10 26.24 -7.97 11.26
N ALA A 11 25.22 -8.76 11.56
CA ALA A 11 25.42 -10.10 12.09
C ALA A 11 25.97 -10.99 10.98
N HIS A 12 26.82 -11.95 11.34
CA HIS A 12 27.56 -12.82 10.42
C HIS A 12 26.78 -13.19 9.14
N ARG A 13 27.49 -13.10 8.03
CA ARG A 13 27.04 -13.49 6.68
C ARG A 13 26.53 -14.93 6.71
N THR A 14 25.28 -15.13 6.36
CA THR A 14 24.77 -16.47 6.08
C THR A 14 25.31 -16.94 4.72
N HIS A 15 25.52 -18.26 4.54
CA HIS A 15 26.02 -18.85 3.29
C HIS A 15 25.29 -18.39 2.01
N LYS A 16 24.09 -17.83 2.13
CA LYS A 16 23.29 -17.31 1.02
C LYS A 16 23.76 -15.97 0.45
N ASN A 17 24.53 -15.19 1.21
CA ASN A 17 24.96 -13.84 0.83
C ASN A 17 26.48 -13.68 0.89
N PHE A 18 27.21 -14.75 0.55
CA PHE A 18 28.65 -14.72 0.48
C PHE A 18 29.07 -13.97 -0.78
N GLN A 19 29.29 -12.67 -0.69
CA GLN A 19 30.10 -11.94 -1.66
C GLN A 19 31.54 -12.00 -1.17
N LEU A 20 32.39 -12.55 -2.00
CA LEU A 20 33.84 -12.41 -1.87
C LEU A 20 34.17 -10.94 -2.15
N ASP A 21 34.16 -10.11 -1.11
CA ASP A 21 34.78 -8.79 -1.20
C ASP A 21 36.28 -9.02 -1.17
N LEU A 22 36.95 -8.73 -2.27
CA LEU A 22 38.43 -8.83 -2.43
C LEU A 22 39.15 -7.89 -1.44
N PHE A 23 38.43 -6.90 -0.91
CA PHE A 23 38.85 -5.96 0.12
C PHE A 23 37.82 -6.05 1.24
N ASP A 24 38.13 -6.90 2.24
CA ASP A 24 37.39 -6.90 3.48
C ASP A 24 37.95 -5.72 4.31
N PRO A 25 37.26 -4.59 4.43
CA PRO A 25 37.72 -3.51 5.26
C PRO A 25 37.79 -4.02 6.70
N ASP A 26 38.78 -3.61 7.48
CA ASP A 26 38.94 -3.96 8.88
C ASP A 26 37.68 -3.78 9.75
N ASP A 27 36.71 -3.01 9.23
CA ASP A 27 35.37 -2.78 9.78
C ASP A 27 34.29 -3.78 9.29
N GLY A 28 34.66 -4.98 8.83
CA GLY A 28 33.74 -6.00 8.24
C GLY A 28 32.49 -6.36 9.04
N TYR A 29 32.28 -5.72 10.18
CA TYR A 29 31.11 -5.85 11.04
C TYR A 29 30.07 -4.73 10.90
N TYR A 30 30.31 -3.71 10.08
CA TYR A 30 29.44 -2.55 9.99
C TYR A 30 29.08 -2.18 8.54
N GLU A 31 27.80 -1.96 8.30
CA GLU A 31 27.31 -1.28 7.10
C GLU A 31 27.15 0.21 7.39
N TYR A 32 27.63 1.05 6.49
CA TYR A 32 27.50 2.49 6.58
C TYR A 32 26.53 3.02 5.54
N SER A 33 25.68 3.97 5.94
CA SER A 33 24.76 4.66 5.05
C SER A 33 24.83 6.14 5.33
N ALA A 34 24.95 6.98 4.29
CA ALA A 34 24.98 8.41 4.42
C ALA A 34 23.70 9.04 3.84
N VAL A 35 23.14 9.99 4.55
CA VAL A 35 21.97 10.76 4.12
C VAL A 35 22.27 12.23 4.17
N VAL A 36 22.08 12.92 3.05
CA VAL A 36 22.21 14.39 2.95
C VAL A 36 20.83 15.01 3.12
N THR A 37 20.70 16.02 3.96
CA THR A 37 19.43 16.68 4.22
C THR A 37 19.60 18.17 4.53
N ASN A 38 18.58 18.95 4.22
CA ASN A 38 18.42 20.32 4.68
C ASN A 38 17.49 20.44 5.89
N LYS A 39 16.89 19.32 6.35
CA LYS A 39 15.95 19.31 7.47
C LYS A 39 16.69 19.37 8.80
N ALA A 40 16.22 20.22 9.71
CA ALA A 40 16.69 20.35 11.08
C ALA A 40 16.02 19.29 12.00
N VAL A 41 16.26 18.00 11.71
CA VAL A 41 15.71 16.87 12.48
C VAL A 41 16.84 16.04 13.07
N THR A 42 16.55 15.27 14.14
CA THR A 42 17.54 14.36 14.71
C THR A 42 17.90 13.24 13.74
N GLY A 43 19.10 12.67 13.82
CA GLY A 43 19.49 11.54 12.97
C GLY A 43 18.52 10.37 13.06
N ARG A 44 18.01 10.07 14.27
CA ARG A 44 17.00 9.02 14.46
C ARG A 44 15.68 9.31 13.72
N THR A 45 15.20 10.55 13.76
CA THR A 45 14.00 10.97 13.04
C THR A 45 14.22 10.89 11.53
N LEU A 46 15.39 11.32 11.06
CA LEU A 46 15.77 11.23 9.65
C LEU A 46 15.81 9.78 9.16
N TRP A 47 16.36 8.86 9.96
CA TRP A 47 16.34 7.43 9.63
C TRP A 47 14.92 6.90 9.42
N PHE A 48 14.00 7.19 10.36
CA PHE A 48 12.61 6.77 10.22
C PHE A 48 11.92 7.40 8.99
N PHE A 49 12.26 8.63 8.67
CA PHE A 49 11.77 9.28 7.46
C PHE A 49 12.26 8.55 6.20
N MET A 50 13.54 8.21 6.14
CA MET A 50 14.12 7.46 5.01
C MET A 50 13.57 6.03 4.89
N CYS A 51 13.35 5.34 6.02
CA CYS A 51 12.70 4.01 6.02
C CYS A 51 11.27 4.05 5.45
N GLY A 52 10.60 5.20 5.49
CA GLY A 52 9.28 5.40 4.87
C GLY A 52 9.31 5.42 3.33
N ARG A 53 10.49 5.60 2.71
CA ARG A 53 10.65 5.67 1.25
C ARG A 53 10.16 4.40 0.53
N GLY A 54 10.41 3.22 1.07
CA GLY A 54 9.94 1.95 0.51
C GLY A 54 8.40 1.82 0.44
N THR A 55 7.66 2.70 1.13
CA THR A 55 6.21 2.76 1.02
C THR A 55 5.76 3.27 -0.35
N HIS A 56 6.51 4.19 -0.96
CA HIS A 56 6.20 4.71 -2.30
C HIS A 56 6.34 3.60 -3.36
N GLU A 57 7.35 2.75 -3.24
CA GLU A 57 7.54 1.63 -4.17
C GLU A 57 6.35 0.67 -4.14
N LYS A 58 5.81 0.39 -2.96
CA LYS A 58 4.60 -0.43 -2.80
C LYS A 58 3.37 0.22 -3.40
N VAL A 59 3.21 1.54 -3.23
CA VAL A 59 2.11 2.30 -3.82
C VAL A 59 2.20 2.28 -5.35
N TYR A 60 3.39 2.53 -5.92
CA TYR A 60 3.59 2.43 -7.36
C TYR A 60 3.37 1.02 -7.91
N GLY A 61 3.84 0.00 -7.20
CA GLY A 61 3.59 -1.40 -7.55
C GLY A 61 2.08 -1.71 -7.62
N GLU A 62 1.31 -1.22 -6.66
CA GLU A 62 -0.14 -1.42 -6.63
C GLU A 62 -0.89 -0.58 -7.69
N LEU A 63 -0.44 0.65 -7.96
CA LEU A 63 -0.98 1.48 -9.04
C LEU A 63 -0.79 0.80 -10.40
N LYS A 64 0.38 0.24 -10.65
CA LYS A 64 0.67 -0.50 -11.90
C LYS A 64 -0.18 -1.75 -12.02
N SER A 65 -0.14 -2.62 -11.01
CA SER A 65 -0.80 -3.93 -11.07
C SER A 65 -2.33 -3.84 -10.94
N GLY A 66 -2.86 -2.87 -10.20
CA GLY A 66 -4.28 -2.79 -9.87
C GLY A 66 -5.07 -1.72 -10.61
N PHE A 67 -4.42 -0.68 -11.11
CA PHE A 67 -5.07 0.50 -11.70
C PHE A 67 -4.56 0.84 -13.10
N ALA A 68 -3.77 -0.05 -13.70
CA ALA A 68 -3.20 0.12 -15.05
C ALA A 68 -2.46 1.47 -15.24
N PHE A 69 -1.74 1.91 -14.21
CA PHE A 69 -1.06 3.20 -14.19
C PHE A 69 0.07 3.28 -15.23
N ASP A 70 0.70 2.15 -15.57
CA ASP A 70 1.76 2.02 -16.56
C ASP A 70 1.23 1.69 -17.98
N CYS A 71 -0.08 1.56 -18.16
CA CYS A 71 -0.65 1.39 -19.48
C CYS A 71 -0.64 2.70 -20.27
N ILE A 72 -0.28 2.59 -21.55
CA ILE A 72 -0.31 3.69 -22.52
C ILE A 72 -1.44 3.40 -23.52
N PRO A 73 -2.71 3.78 -23.23
CA PRO A 73 -3.85 3.40 -24.04
C PRO A 73 -3.91 4.10 -25.40
N THR A 74 -3.19 5.19 -25.57
CA THR A 74 -3.25 5.99 -26.80
C THR A 74 -1.86 6.48 -27.22
N GLN A 75 -1.74 6.98 -28.46
CA GLN A 75 -0.53 7.65 -28.94
C GLN A 75 -0.48 9.16 -28.61
N ARG A 76 -1.48 9.67 -27.88
CA ARG A 76 -1.57 11.09 -27.51
C ARG A 76 -1.09 11.30 -26.08
N TYR A 77 -0.09 12.14 -25.89
CA TYR A 77 0.51 12.41 -24.58
C TYR A 77 -0.51 12.90 -23.55
N GLN A 78 -1.37 13.88 -23.94
CA GLN A 78 -2.37 14.44 -23.03
C GLN A 78 -3.39 13.40 -22.57
N ALA A 79 -3.82 12.49 -23.46
CA ALA A 79 -4.75 11.42 -23.12
C ALA A 79 -4.12 10.41 -22.16
N ASN A 80 -2.84 10.07 -22.37
CA ASN A 80 -2.11 9.18 -21.47
C ASN A 80 -1.88 9.83 -20.10
N SER A 81 -1.58 11.13 -20.08
CA SER A 81 -1.46 11.90 -18.84
C SER A 81 -2.77 11.95 -18.06
N ALA A 82 -3.90 12.17 -18.74
CA ALA A 82 -5.23 12.11 -18.14
C ALA A 82 -5.54 10.70 -17.59
N TRP A 83 -5.19 9.65 -18.33
CA TRP A 83 -5.32 8.27 -17.86
C TRP A 83 -4.58 8.02 -16.54
N GLN A 84 -3.32 8.47 -16.43
CA GLN A 84 -2.53 8.33 -15.21
C GLN A 84 -3.14 9.09 -14.03
N VAL A 85 -3.65 10.31 -14.27
CA VAL A 85 -4.35 11.09 -13.24
C VAL A 85 -5.61 10.37 -12.75
N LEU A 86 -6.42 9.83 -13.67
CA LEU A 86 -7.62 9.05 -13.32
C LEU A 86 -7.26 7.79 -12.52
N SER A 87 -6.16 7.11 -12.85
CA SER A 87 -5.66 5.95 -12.11
C SER A 87 -5.29 6.33 -10.66
N ILE A 88 -4.65 7.49 -10.46
CA ILE A 88 -4.32 8.00 -9.12
C ILE A 88 -5.58 8.38 -8.35
N ILE A 89 -6.55 9.02 -8.98
CA ILE A 89 -7.84 9.35 -8.36
C ILE A 89 -8.55 8.08 -7.91
N ALA A 90 -8.65 7.08 -8.79
CA ALA A 90 -9.27 5.79 -8.47
C ALA A 90 -8.57 5.09 -7.31
N PHE A 91 -7.23 5.10 -7.28
CA PHE A 91 -6.44 4.59 -6.17
C PHE A 91 -6.77 5.30 -4.85
N ASN A 92 -6.81 6.64 -4.86
CA ASN A 92 -7.09 7.43 -3.66
C ASN A 92 -8.51 7.22 -3.16
N LEU A 93 -9.49 7.15 -4.05
CA LEU A 93 -10.89 6.81 -3.71
C LEU A 93 -10.98 5.44 -3.05
N MET A 94 -10.28 4.44 -3.63
CA MET A 94 -10.28 3.09 -3.07
C MET A 94 -9.58 3.02 -1.72
N ARG A 95 -8.52 3.80 -1.51
CA ARG A 95 -7.87 3.92 -0.19
C ARG A 95 -8.76 4.61 0.84
N GLY A 96 -9.46 5.67 0.43
CA GLY A 96 -10.46 6.34 1.25
C GLY A 96 -11.60 5.39 1.66
N PHE A 97 -12.11 4.62 0.70
CA PHE A 97 -13.11 3.59 0.95
C PHE A 97 -12.60 2.55 1.98
N GLN A 98 -11.43 1.97 1.77
CA GLN A 98 -10.86 1.01 2.70
C GLN A 98 -10.68 1.62 4.10
N ALA A 99 -10.18 2.84 4.20
CA ALA A 99 -9.96 3.53 5.47
C ALA A 99 -11.24 3.68 6.29
N LYS A 100 -12.38 3.84 5.62
CA LYS A 100 -13.70 3.99 6.25
C LYS A 100 -14.41 2.66 6.53
N THR A 101 -14.09 1.61 5.79
CA THR A 101 -14.89 0.36 5.80
C THR A 101 -14.11 -0.88 6.21
N THR A 102 -13.02 -1.20 5.50
CA THR A 102 -12.36 -2.51 5.59
C THR A 102 -10.97 -2.48 6.18
N ALA A 103 -10.39 -1.30 6.41
CA ALA A 103 -9.03 -1.21 6.93
C ALA A 103 -8.96 -1.73 8.38
N GLU A 104 -8.13 -2.72 8.58
CA GLU A 104 -7.84 -3.21 9.93
C GLU A 104 -6.96 -2.21 10.68
N VAL A 105 -7.38 -1.85 11.86
CA VAL A 105 -6.60 -1.03 12.78
C VAL A 105 -5.72 -1.93 13.63
N ARG A 106 -4.43 -1.96 13.34
CA ARG A 106 -3.45 -2.70 14.15
C ARG A 106 -2.92 -1.80 15.26
N ARG A 107 -3.26 -2.12 16.51
CA ARG A 107 -2.63 -1.48 17.68
C ARG A 107 -1.22 -2.03 17.82
N THR A 108 -0.22 -1.16 17.83
CA THR A 108 1.16 -1.52 18.11
C THR A 108 1.61 -0.83 19.40
N ASN A 109 2.36 -1.55 20.24
CA ASN A 109 2.98 -0.98 21.45
C ASN A 109 4.15 -0.02 21.14
N ARG A 110 4.47 0.20 19.86
CA ARG A 110 5.49 1.14 19.40
C ARG A 110 4.91 2.56 19.25
N LYS A 111 5.78 3.58 19.19
CA LYS A 111 5.43 5.01 19.12
C LYS A 111 4.35 5.42 18.11
N ARG A 112 4.09 4.63 17.07
CA ARG A 112 2.95 4.79 16.17
C ARG A 112 1.79 3.94 16.69
N ARG A 113 0.84 4.60 17.34
CA ARG A 113 -0.27 3.94 18.05
C ARG A 113 -1.27 3.23 17.15
N THR A 114 -1.36 3.62 15.89
CA THR A 114 -2.37 3.10 14.97
C THR A 114 -1.79 2.99 13.57
N LEU A 115 -1.76 1.77 13.04
CA LEU A 115 -1.41 1.51 11.64
C LEU A 115 -2.66 0.93 10.97
N GLN A 116 -3.18 1.63 9.99
CA GLN A 116 -4.19 1.06 9.11
C GLN A 116 -3.51 0.11 8.14
N ARG A 117 -4.00 -1.12 8.07
CA ARG A 117 -3.57 -2.12 7.11
C ARG A 117 -4.57 -2.16 5.96
N PHE A 118 -4.13 -1.71 4.80
CA PHE A 118 -4.93 -1.78 3.58
C PHE A 118 -4.72 -3.11 2.86
N GLU A 119 -5.80 -3.68 2.36
CA GLU A 119 -5.73 -4.83 1.45
C GLU A 119 -5.27 -4.37 0.06
N GLN A 120 -4.63 -5.28 -0.68
CA GLN A 120 -4.33 -5.03 -2.10
C GLN A 120 -5.62 -4.95 -2.90
N ILE A 121 -5.64 -4.10 -3.92
CA ILE A 121 -6.83 -3.89 -4.74
C ILE A 121 -7.33 -5.18 -5.42
N HIS A 122 -6.42 -6.07 -5.82
CA HIS A 122 -6.79 -7.37 -6.38
C HIS A 122 -7.60 -8.22 -5.39
N THR A 123 -7.16 -8.26 -4.13
CA THR A 123 -7.87 -8.98 -3.06
C THR A 123 -9.24 -8.38 -2.83
N LEU A 124 -9.31 -7.04 -2.81
CA LEU A 124 -10.57 -6.33 -2.59
C LEU A 124 -11.55 -6.56 -3.77
N ARG A 125 -11.07 -6.48 -5.01
CA ARG A 125 -11.88 -6.80 -6.21
C ARG A 125 -12.40 -8.23 -6.16
N TYR A 126 -11.55 -9.19 -5.87
CA TYR A 126 -11.95 -10.60 -5.77
C TYR A 126 -13.00 -10.81 -4.70
N ARG A 127 -12.85 -10.17 -3.55
CA ARG A 127 -13.76 -10.35 -2.42
C ARG A 127 -15.11 -9.65 -2.59
N PHE A 128 -15.16 -8.52 -3.28
CA PHE A 128 -16.35 -7.67 -3.34
C PHE A 128 -16.92 -7.46 -4.71
N LEU A 129 -16.10 -7.32 -5.75
CA LEU A 129 -16.55 -6.94 -7.08
C LEU A 129 -16.68 -8.14 -8.03
N ASN A 130 -15.72 -9.07 -7.98
CA ASN A 130 -15.74 -10.26 -8.83
C ASN A 130 -16.63 -11.35 -8.20
N ARG A 131 -17.92 -11.05 -8.07
CA ARG A 131 -18.91 -11.98 -7.54
C ARG A 131 -19.90 -12.35 -8.64
N ALA A 132 -20.21 -13.65 -8.73
CA ALA A 132 -21.33 -14.12 -9.51
C ALA A 132 -22.61 -13.58 -8.85
N GLY A 133 -23.51 -13.04 -9.65
CA GLY A 133 -24.78 -12.53 -9.19
C GLY A 133 -25.86 -12.82 -10.23
N LEU A 134 -27.08 -13.00 -9.76
CA LEU A 134 -28.26 -13.17 -10.58
C LEU A 134 -29.10 -11.91 -10.53
N LEU A 135 -29.44 -11.35 -11.70
CA LEU A 135 -30.39 -10.25 -11.76
C LEU A 135 -31.82 -10.80 -11.65
N VAL A 136 -32.46 -10.50 -10.55
CA VAL A 136 -33.84 -10.91 -10.27
C VAL A 136 -34.75 -9.68 -10.18
N HIS A 137 -36.05 -9.87 -10.40
CA HIS A 137 -37.04 -8.79 -10.36
C HIS A 137 -38.12 -9.08 -9.34
N PRO A 138 -37.83 -9.18 -8.05
CA PRO A 138 -38.86 -9.34 -7.03
C PRO A 138 -39.76 -8.10 -7.02
N ASN A 139 -41.06 -8.33 -7.17
CA ASN A 139 -42.06 -7.25 -7.18
C ASN A 139 -41.79 -6.16 -8.24
N GLY A 140 -41.22 -6.56 -9.39
CA GLY A 140 -40.92 -5.64 -10.50
C GLY A 140 -39.72 -4.73 -10.31
N ARG A 141 -38.98 -4.88 -9.21
CA ARG A 141 -37.73 -4.11 -8.95
C ARG A 141 -36.50 -4.94 -9.34
N ALA A 142 -35.61 -4.35 -10.13
CA ALA A 142 -34.33 -4.96 -10.45
C ALA A 142 -33.47 -5.09 -9.18
N THR A 143 -33.14 -6.32 -8.83
CA THR A 143 -32.36 -6.64 -7.64
C THR A 143 -31.25 -7.58 -8.04
N LEU A 144 -30.00 -7.28 -7.61
CA LEU A 144 -28.86 -8.15 -7.82
C LEU A 144 -28.74 -9.11 -6.62
N ASP A 145 -29.03 -10.39 -6.86
CA ASP A 145 -28.80 -11.44 -5.87
C ASP A 145 -27.37 -11.97 -5.99
N VAL A 146 -26.54 -11.73 -5.00
CA VAL A 146 -25.13 -12.18 -4.95
C VAL A 146 -24.94 -13.49 -4.17
N GLY A 147 -26.03 -14.19 -3.91
CA GLY A 147 -26.06 -15.46 -3.22
C GLY A 147 -26.08 -15.36 -1.69
N ASN A 148 -26.44 -16.48 -1.07
CA ASN A 148 -26.68 -16.55 0.38
C ASN A 148 -25.43 -17.02 1.16
N ASN A 149 -24.28 -16.40 0.92
CA ASN A 149 -23.07 -16.70 1.70
C ASN A 149 -23.00 -15.78 2.94
N LEU A 150 -23.13 -16.37 4.11
CA LEU A 150 -23.13 -15.67 5.40
C LEU A 150 -21.93 -14.73 5.58
N MET A 151 -20.71 -15.20 5.25
CA MET A 151 -19.50 -14.40 5.38
C MET A 151 -19.49 -13.18 4.44
N VAL A 152 -20.06 -13.33 3.25
CA VAL A 152 -20.19 -12.22 2.30
C VAL A 152 -21.17 -11.19 2.83
N ARG A 153 -22.33 -11.67 3.32
CA ARG A 153 -23.36 -10.82 3.91
C ARG A 153 -22.85 -10.00 5.09
N GLU A 154 -22.23 -10.64 6.07
CA GLU A 154 -21.66 -9.95 7.24
C GLU A 154 -20.66 -8.85 6.83
N ARG A 155 -19.87 -9.14 5.80
CA ARG A 155 -18.86 -8.20 5.29
C ARG A 155 -19.49 -7.01 4.58
N PHE A 156 -20.52 -7.23 3.75
CA PHE A 156 -21.29 -6.15 3.14
C PHE A 156 -21.99 -5.29 4.20
N GLU A 157 -22.61 -5.90 5.20
CA GLU A 157 -23.23 -5.18 6.31
C GLU A 157 -22.20 -4.35 7.11
N SER A 158 -21.00 -4.87 7.31
CA SER A 158 -19.90 -4.13 7.92
C SER A 158 -19.48 -2.91 7.10
N ILE A 159 -19.43 -3.05 5.77
CA ILE A 159 -19.12 -1.95 4.85
C ILE A 159 -20.23 -0.89 4.91
N CYS A 160 -21.49 -1.29 4.82
CA CYS A 160 -22.62 -0.36 4.91
C CYS A 160 -22.63 0.41 6.24
N ARG A 161 -22.34 -0.25 7.35
CA ARG A 161 -22.19 0.41 8.66
C ARG A 161 -21.01 1.38 8.70
N GLY A 162 -19.90 1.04 8.06
CA GLY A 162 -18.73 1.91 7.95
C GLY A 162 -19.02 3.17 7.13
N LEU A 163 -19.73 3.03 6.02
CA LEU A 163 -20.14 4.15 5.16
C LEU A 163 -21.17 5.05 5.87
N ALA A 164 -22.17 4.47 6.52
CA ALA A 164 -23.17 5.24 7.28
C ALA A 164 -22.57 6.09 8.41
N LYS A 165 -21.47 5.63 9.02
CA LYS A 165 -20.74 6.42 10.02
C LYS A 165 -19.86 7.52 9.43
N ALA A 166 -19.61 7.48 8.13
CA ALA A 166 -18.71 8.41 7.45
C ALA A 166 -19.46 9.51 6.70
N ALA A 167 -20.79 9.34 6.51
CA ALA A 167 -21.72 10.33 5.99
C ALA A 167 -22.25 11.25 7.11
#